data_4da258ba139a6fc51ca03a6c6b9905d1
#
_entry.id   4da258ba139a6fc51ca03a6c6b9905d1
#
_cell.length_a   1.000
_cell.length_b   1.000
_cell.length_c   1.000
_cell.angle_alpha   90.00
_cell.angle_beta   90.00
_cell.angle_gamma   90.00
#
_symmetry.space_group_name_H-M   'P 1'
#
loop_
_entity.id
_entity.type
_entity.pdbx_description
1 polymer ?
#
loop_
_entity_poly.entity_id
_entity_poly.type
_entity_poly.pdbx_seq_one_letter_code
_entity_poly.pdbx_strand_id
1 'polypeptide(L)'
;MAGFAGVALAACGGEQEATSSSETSAATISENPNASVVGGPKPVSPTTSVADDHAGHTQCGITKGPDGSLRILILQGDVSCDTVQQVATQYSPKIATGQPQQVSGWQCGPSETAGILASCSKGDQEFGLAP
;
A
#
# COMPACT_ATOMS: atom_id res chain seq x y z
N MET A 1 -24.63 22.18 43.24
CA MET A 1 -23.64 23.25 43.33
C MET A 1 -22.70 23.15 42.15
N ALA A 2 -22.62 24.22 41.47
CA ALA A 2 -22.03 24.46 40.18
C ALA A 2 -20.49 24.45 40.19
N GLY A 3 -19.89 24.14 39.04
CA GLY A 3 -18.47 24.34 38.79
C GLY A 3 -18.17 24.15 37.31
N PHE A 4 -18.41 25.18 36.52
CA PHE A 4 -17.91 25.29 35.13
C PHE A 4 -16.47 25.79 35.18
N ALA A 5 -15.56 25.11 34.52
CA ALA A 5 -14.26 25.64 34.13
C ALA A 5 -14.10 25.53 32.64
N GLY A 6 -14.23 26.67 31.95
CA GLY A 6 -13.95 26.82 30.55
C GLY A 6 -12.44 26.91 30.31
N VAL A 7 -11.96 26.24 29.27
CA VAL A 7 -10.60 26.44 28.75
C VAL A 7 -10.70 27.01 27.36
N ALA A 8 -10.12 28.19 27.19
CA ALA A 8 -10.04 28.91 25.93
C ALA A 8 -8.97 28.26 25.01
N LEU A 9 -9.34 28.04 23.76
CA LEU A 9 -8.42 27.65 22.67
C LEU A 9 -7.76 28.91 22.11
N ALA A 10 -6.45 28.94 22.17
CA ALA A 10 -5.64 29.85 21.41
C ALA A 10 -5.36 29.27 20.01
N ALA A 11 -5.89 29.93 18.98
CA ALA A 11 -5.55 29.66 17.60
C ALA A 11 -4.19 30.32 17.29
N CYS A 12 -3.19 29.52 16.92
CA CYS A 12 -1.98 30.00 16.24
C CYS A 12 -2.13 29.71 14.75
N GLY A 13 -2.47 30.75 13.99
CA GLY A 13 -2.30 30.79 12.56
C GLY A 13 -0.81 30.96 12.22
N GLY A 14 -0.30 30.10 11.37
CA GLY A 14 1.01 30.23 10.74
C GLY A 14 0.81 30.14 9.24
N GLU A 15 0.63 31.31 8.60
CA GLU A 15 0.78 31.45 7.15
C GLU A 15 2.26 31.38 6.82
N GLN A 16 2.66 30.37 6.08
CA GLN A 16 3.98 30.28 5.49
C GLN A 16 3.84 30.39 3.99
N GLU A 17 4.02 31.62 3.51
CA GLU A 17 4.19 31.93 2.09
C GLU A 17 5.47 31.25 1.58
N ALA A 18 5.30 30.23 0.76
CA ALA A 18 6.39 29.66 -0.01
C ALA A 18 6.54 30.45 -1.32
N THR A 19 7.55 31.31 -1.36
CA THR A 19 7.96 32.00 -2.57
C THR A 19 8.54 30.99 -3.56
N SER A 20 7.78 30.70 -4.61
CA SER A 20 8.21 29.87 -5.74
C SER A 20 9.13 30.74 -6.64
N SER A 21 10.43 30.51 -6.57
CA SER A 21 11.35 31.00 -7.59
C SER A 21 11.38 30.01 -8.76
N SER A 22 10.70 30.38 -9.83
CA SER A 22 10.83 29.72 -11.13
C SER A 22 12.15 30.16 -11.78
N GLU A 23 13.17 29.32 -11.71
CA GLU A 23 14.31 29.42 -12.62
C GLU A 23 14.03 28.57 -13.85
N THR A 24 13.63 29.25 -14.90
CA THR A 24 13.56 28.72 -16.25
C THR A 24 14.98 28.62 -16.80
N SER A 25 15.60 27.45 -16.68
CA SER A 25 16.78 27.12 -17.45
C SER A 25 16.33 26.60 -18.82
N ALA A 26 16.39 27.48 -19.81
CA ALA A 26 16.28 27.11 -21.20
C ALA A 26 17.52 26.29 -21.59
N ALA A 27 17.38 24.97 -21.61
CA ALA A 27 18.36 24.08 -22.22
C ALA A 27 18.22 24.20 -23.75
N THR A 28 19.19 24.85 -24.37
CA THR A 28 19.34 24.90 -25.83
C THR A 28 19.68 23.48 -26.28
N ILE A 29 18.72 22.79 -26.87
CA ILE A 29 18.95 21.49 -27.50
C ILE A 29 19.66 21.78 -28.82
N SER A 30 20.95 21.50 -28.86
CA SER A 30 21.70 21.45 -30.11
C SER A 30 21.30 20.18 -30.84
N GLU A 31 20.44 20.33 -31.84
CA GLU A 31 20.13 19.23 -32.77
C GLU A 31 21.40 18.85 -33.54
N ASN A 32 21.94 17.71 -33.20
CA ASN A 32 22.97 17.06 -34.02
C ASN A 32 22.29 16.18 -35.06
N PRO A 33 22.28 16.56 -36.35
CA PRO A 33 21.52 15.85 -37.40
C PRO A 33 22.11 14.50 -37.78
N ASN A 34 23.12 14.03 -37.09
CA ASN A 34 23.80 12.78 -37.40
C ASN A 34 23.86 11.78 -36.21
N ALA A 35 22.96 11.91 -35.25
CA ALA A 35 22.82 10.90 -34.20
C ALA A 35 22.04 9.70 -34.77
N SER A 36 22.76 8.63 -35.12
CA SER A 36 22.16 7.35 -35.36
C SER A 36 21.38 6.93 -34.14
N VAL A 37 20.05 6.87 -34.26
CA VAL A 37 19.18 6.32 -33.23
C VAL A 37 19.49 4.84 -33.14
N VAL A 38 20.35 4.47 -32.18
CA VAL A 38 20.51 3.09 -31.80
C VAL A 38 19.19 2.70 -31.16
N GLY A 39 18.46 1.81 -31.83
CA GLY A 39 17.20 1.29 -31.32
C GLY A 39 17.43 0.75 -29.93
N GLY A 40 16.90 1.44 -28.92
CA GLY A 40 16.90 0.96 -27.56
C GLY A 40 16.22 -0.41 -27.48
N PRO A 41 16.57 -1.23 -26.48
CA PRO A 41 15.91 -2.51 -26.30
C PRO A 41 14.41 -2.28 -26.20
N LYS A 42 13.65 -3.05 -27.01
CA LYS A 42 12.19 -3.03 -26.95
C LYS A 42 11.78 -3.18 -25.49
N PRO A 43 10.82 -2.37 -25.00
CA PRO A 43 10.26 -2.62 -23.69
C PRO A 43 9.69 -4.04 -23.71
N VAL A 44 10.35 -4.95 -23.03
CA VAL A 44 9.81 -6.25 -22.70
C VAL A 44 8.63 -5.96 -21.78
N SER A 45 7.41 -6.26 -22.25
CA SER A 45 6.27 -6.30 -21.34
C SER A 45 6.66 -7.15 -20.14
N PRO A 46 6.50 -6.67 -18.92
CA PRO A 46 6.76 -7.49 -17.77
C PRO A 46 5.75 -8.62 -17.76
N THR A 47 6.12 -9.76 -18.32
CA THR A 47 5.48 -11.03 -17.99
C THR A 47 6.03 -11.37 -16.60
N THR A 48 5.52 -10.70 -15.60
CA THR A 48 5.91 -10.96 -14.23
C THR A 48 5.02 -12.04 -13.68
N SER A 49 5.38 -13.27 -14.00
CA SER A 49 5.24 -14.33 -13.02
C SER A 49 6.52 -14.35 -12.22
N VAL A 50 6.73 -13.40 -11.33
CA VAL A 50 7.60 -13.63 -10.20
C VAL A 50 6.78 -14.50 -9.26
N ALA A 51 6.94 -15.81 -9.40
CA ALA A 51 6.71 -16.73 -8.31
C ALA A 51 7.81 -16.44 -7.30
N ASP A 52 7.61 -15.41 -6.47
CA ASP A 52 8.30 -15.32 -5.22
C ASP A 52 7.74 -16.44 -4.37
N ASP A 53 8.53 -17.49 -4.21
CA ASP A 53 8.34 -18.58 -3.26
C ASP A 53 8.22 -18.01 -1.84
N HIS A 54 7.06 -17.53 -1.48
CA HIS A 54 6.63 -17.56 -0.08
C HIS A 54 6.26 -19.01 0.20
N ALA A 55 7.30 -19.80 0.55
CA ALA A 55 7.29 -21.24 0.71
C ALA A 55 5.94 -21.79 1.20
N GLY A 56 5.16 -22.35 0.29
CA GLY A 56 3.99 -23.16 0.61
C GLY A 56 2.66 -22.42 0.77
N HIS A 57 2.57 -21.11 0.60
CA HIS A 57 1.31 -20.38 0.70
C HIS A 57 0.66 -20.15 -0.66
N THR A 58 -0.68 -20.36 -0.74
CA THR A 58 -1.43 -20.07 -1.96
C THR A 58 -1.61 -18.56 -2.14
N GLN A 59 -1.14 -18.03 -3.26
CA GLN A 59 -1.34 -16.62 -3.60
C GLN A 59 -2.71 -16.40 -4.25
N CYS A 60 -3.50 -15.49 -3.71
CA CYS A 60 -4.83 -15.11 -4.18
C CYS A 60 -4.88 -13.76 -4.92
N GLY A 61 -3.75 -13.29 -5.42
CA GLY A 61 -3.68 -12.04 -6.16
C GLY A 61 -3.08 -10.89 -5.35
N ILE A 62 -3.39 -9.67 -5.76
CA ILE A 62 -2.87 -8.44 -5.18
C ILE A 62 -3.99 -7.49 -4.78
N THR A 63 -3.74 -6.66 -3.77
CA THR A 63 -4.60 -5.54 -3.38
C THR A 63 -3.76 -4.27 -3.28
N LYS A 64 -4.43 -3.11 -3.30
CA LYS A 64 -3.76 -1.81 -3.15
C LYS A 64 -3.65 -1.45 -1.67
N GLY A 65 -2.44 -1.39 -1.15
CA GLY A 65 -2.15 -0.88 0.19
C GLY A 65 -1.88 0.63 0.20
N PRO A 66 -1.63 1.20 1.39
CA PRO A 66 -1.33 2.63 1.53
C PRO A 66 -0.04 3.04 0.80
N ASP A 67 0.99 2.20 0.83
CA ASP A 67 2.31 2.50 0.27
C ASP A 67 2.63 1.71 -1.00
N GLY A 68 1.67 0.99 -1.56
CA GLY A 68 1.88 0.19 -2.76
C GLY A 68 0.98 -1.03 -2.87
N SER A 69 1.35 -1.95 -3.75
CA SER A 69 0.63 -3.21 -3.94
C SER A 69 1.03 -4.23 -2.89
N LEU A 70 0.03 -4.93 -2.35
CA LEU A 70 0.22 -6.02 -1.40
C LEU A 70 -0.25 -7.34 -2.01
N ARG A 71 0.54 -8.39 -1.83
CA ARG A 71 0.17 -9.76 -2.21
C ARG A 71 -0.74 -10.37 -1.16
N ILE A 72 -1.75 -11.10 -1.59
CA ILE A 72 -2.69 -11.80 -0.72
C ILE A 72 -2.29 -13.26 -0.69
N LEU A 73 -1.97 -13.79 0.50
CA LEU A 73 -1.49 -15.15 0.71
C LEU A 73 -2.39 -15.88 1.69
N ILE A 74 -2.87 -17.08 1.34
CA ILE A 74 -3.56 -17.94 2.30
C ILE A 74 -2.51 -18.57 3.21
N LEU A 75 -2.59 -18.28 4.50
CA LEU A 75 -1.64 -18.77 5.51
C LEU A 75 -2.16 -20.07 6.14
N GLN A 76 -3.47 -20.16 6.38
CA GLN A 76 -4.08 -21.30 7.03
C GLN A 76 -5.54 -21.50 6.60
N GLY A 77 -5.97 -22.77 6.59
CA GLY A 77 -7.34 -23.17 6.30
C GLY A 77 -7.69 -23.15 4.82
N ASP A 78 -8.89 -23.62 4.52
CA ASP A 78 -9.45 -23.63 3.18
C ASP A 78 -10.42 -22.45 3.01
N VAL A 79 -9.99 -21.45 2.28
CA VAL A 79 -10.76 -20.24 2.00
C VAL A 79 -10.64 -19.87 0.53
N SER A 80 -11.73 -19.43 -0.08
CA SER A 80 -11.73 -19.02 -1.48
C SER A 80 -10.98 -17.69 -1.68
N CYS A 81 -10.24 -17.59 -2.79
CA CYS A 81 -9.56 -16.36 -3.17
C CYS A 81 -10.51 -15.17 -3.31
N ASP A 82 -11.75 -15.38 -3.78
CA ASP A 82 -12.76 -14.32 -3.88
C ASP A 82 -13.08 -13.71 -2.50
N THR A 83 -13.23 -14.55 -1.49
CA THR A 83 -13.51 -14.10 -0.12
C THR A 83 -12.34 -13.29 0.43
N VAL A 84 -11.12 -13.81 0.33
CA VAL A 84 -9.95 -13.09 0.87
C VAL A 84 -9.67 -11.80 0.12
N GLN A 85 -9.90 -11.74 -1.19
CA GLN A 85 -9.77 -10.51 -1.98
C GLN A 85 -10.77 -9.44 -1.53
N GLN A 86 -12.03 -9.80 -1.28
CA GLN A 86 -13.03 -8.88 -0.78
C GLN A 86 -12.62 -8.27 0.57
N VAL A 87 -12.21 -9.11 1.51
CA VAL A 87 -11.77 -8.67 2.83
C VAL A 87 -10.50 -7.82 2.73
N ALA A 88 -9.51 -8.28 1.96
CA ALA A 88 -8.26 -7.58 1.74
C ALA A 88 -8.48 -6.17 1.15
N THR A 89 -9.36 -6.03 0.17
CA THR A 89 -9.68 -4.73 -0.45
C THR A 89 -10.30 -3.75 0.54
N GLN A 90 -11.12 -4.24 1.48
CA GLN A 90 -11.74 -3.41 2.51
C GLN A 90 -10.77 -3.04 3.65
N TYR A 91 -9.81 -3.92 3.94
CA TYR A 91 -8.88 -3.74 5.04
C TYR A 91 -7.60 -3.01 4.64
N SER A 92 -7.07 -3.26 3.44
CA SER A 92 -5.76 -2.74 3.03
C SER A 92 -5.60 -1.20 3.15
N PRO A 93 -6.61 -0.35 2.89
CA PRO A 93 -6.48 1.09 3.13
C PRO A 93 -6.34 1.46 4.62
N LYS A 94 -6.72 0.56 5.52
CA LYS A 94 -6.72 0.78 6.96
C LYS A 94 -5.47 0.25 7.66
N ILE A 95 -4.61 -0.47 6.96
CA ILE A 95 -3.37 -1.04 7.50
C ILE A 95 -2.49 0.04 8.15
N ALA A 96 -2.41 1.22 7.54
CA ALA A 96 -1.60 2.33 8.05
C ALA A 96 -1.98 2.78 9.46
N THR A 97 -3.19 2.46 9.94
CA THR A 97 -3.61 2.80 11.31
C THR A 97 -2.90 1.96 12.38
N GLY A 98 -2.34 0.80 11.99
CA GLY A 98 -1.73 -0.16 12.91
C GLY A 98 -2.69 -0.76 13.95
N GLN A 99 -3.99 -0.52 13.81
CA GLN A 99 -5.00 -0.96 14.79
C GLN A 99 -5.69 -2.23 14.31
N PRO A 100 -5.93 -3.20 15.20
CA PRO A 100 -6.80 -4.33 14.90
C PRO A 100 -8.20 -3.86 14.56
N GLN A 101 -8.79 -4.46 13.52
CA GLN A 101 -10.13 -4.12 13.05
C GLN A 101 -10.90 -5.37 12.63
N GLN A 102 -12.21 -5.30 12.77
CA GLN A 102 -13.09 -6.32 12.24
C GLN A 102 -13.61 -5.90 10.87
N VAL A 103 -13.43 -6.76 9.86
CA VAL A 103 -13.85 -6.54 8.48
C VAL A 103 -14.60 -7.77 7.96
N SER A 104 -15.88 -7.63 7.66
CA SER A 104 -16.73 -8.73 7.13
C SER A 104 -16.67 -10.02 7.98
N GLY A 105 -16.56 -9.86 9.31
CA GLY A 105 -16.47 -10.97 10.25
C GLY A 105 -15.07 -11.58 10.39
N TRP A 106 -14.05 -10.97 9.79
CA TRP A 106 -12.64 -11.30 9.96
C TRP A 106 -11.98 -10.35 10.96
N GLN A 107 -11.12 -10.88 11.81
CA GLN A 107 -10.26 -10.08 12.68
C GLN A 107 -8.96 -9.78 11.93
N CYS A 108 -8.73 -8.54 11.56
CA CYS A 108 -7.57 -8.09 10.82
C CYS A 108 -6.69 -7.20 11.68
N GLY A 109 -5.37 -7.35 11.57
CA GLY A 109 -4.41 -6.55 12.34
C GLY A 109 -2.98 -6.68 11.82
N PRO A 110 -2.02 -5.97 12.42
CA PRO A 110 -0.60 -6.18 12.14
C PRO A 110 -0.20 -7.63 12.38
N SER A 111 0.66 -8.19 11.51
CA SER A 111 1.15 -9.56 11.65
C SER A 111 2.51 -9.59 12.33
N GLU A 112 2.74 -10.62 13.16
CA GLU A 112 4.06 -10.91 13.73
C GLU A 112 4.87 -11.89 12.86
N THR A 113 4.26 -12.41 11.81
CA THR A 113 4.90 -13.34 10.87
C THR A 113 5.86 -12.60 9.95
N ALA A 114 7.09 -13.05 9.89
CA ALA A 114 8.11 -12.46 9.01
C ALA A 114 7.64 -12.44 7.54
N GLY A 115 7.77 -11.28 6.89
CA GLY A 115 7.33 -11.08 5.50
C GLY A 115 5.84 -10.83 5.31
N ILE A 116 5.03 -10.91 6.37
CA ILE A 116 3.61 -10.58 6.35
C ILE A 116 3.39 -9.27 7.10
N LEU A 117 2.90 -8.26 6.41
CA LEU A 117 2.65 -6.94 6.99
C LEU A 117 1.43 -6.95 7.91
N ALA A 118 0.40 -7.63 7.48
CA ALA A 118 -0.86 -7.75 8.22
C ALA A 118 -1.51 -9.09 7.95
N SER A 119 -2.30 -9.59 8.88
CA SER A 119 -3.11 -10.81 8.70
C SER A 119 -4.56 -10.61 9.10
N CYS A 120 -5.41 -11.43 8.53
CA CYS A 120 -6.83 -11.51 8.87
C CYS A 120 -7.18 -12.96 9.18
N SER A 121 -7.83 -13.19 10.31
CA SER A 121 -8.24 -14.52 10.77
C SER A 121 -9.74 -14.61 11.01
N LYS A 122 -10.30 -15.81 10.77
CA LYS A 122 -11.70 -16.15 11.05
C LYS A 122 -11.81 -17.64 11.32
N GLY A 123 -11.99 -18.00 12.58
CA GLY A 123 -11.93 -19.40 13.00
C GLY A 123 -10.57 -20.03 12.66
N ASP A 124 -10.58 -21.12 11.90
CA ASP A 124 -9.37 -21.83 11.48
C ASP A 124 -8.78 -21.31 10.14
N GLN A 125 -9.31 -20.23 9.62
CA GLN A 125 -8.87 -19.61 8.37
C GLN A 125 -8.04 -18.38 8.64
N GLU A 126 -6.93 -18.24 7.92
CA GLU A 126 -6.08 -17.07 8.00
C GLU A 126 -5.47 -16.73 6.62
N PHE A 127 -5.44 -15.46 6.30
CA PHE A 127 -4.68 -14.95 5.16
C PHE A 127 -3.83 -13.76 5.56
N GLY A 128 -2.74 -13.54 4.84
CA GLY A 128 -1.79 -12.46 5.07
C GLY A 128 -1.69 -11.52 3.87
N LEU A 129 -1.25 -10.31 4.16
CA LEU A 129 -0.90 -9.28 3.20
C LEU A 129 0.60 -9.03 3.28
N ALA A 130 1.30 -9.29 2.17
CA ALA A 130 2.74 -9.14 2.04
C ALA A 130 3.09 -8.02 1.06
N PRO A 131 4.17 -7.26 1.29
CA PRO A 131 4.65 -6.22 0.37
C PRO A 131 5.22 -6.78 -0.93
#